data_40ea0a66db83507cc34027c271ce18f5
#
_entry.id   40ea0a66db83507cc34027c271ce18f5
#
_cell.length_a   1.000
_cell.length_b   1.000
_cell.length_c   1.000
_cell.angle_alpha   90.00
_cell.angle_beta   90.00
_cell.angle_gamma   90.00
#
_symmetry.space_group_name_H-M   'P 1'
#
loop_
_entity.id
_entity.type
_entity.pdbx_description
1 polymer ?
#
loop_
_entity_poly.entity_id
_entity_poly.type
_entity_poly.pdbx_seq_one_letter_code
_entity_poly.pdbx_strand_id
1 'polypeptide(L)'
;MVDVDAPTNMEGWLVIDGYEDEPAAFGVPNYLGFHIRYICGVLESRGIQYTYMTIDQWRLKYKHLLKDKNERDKLRRELSGLCGTVVLAGSIVPGKYVRGTPISQKELDEILAIFPNNQPILCGGWAIKNWRYSGWTPLRSNLFCAVNDIDASLNHYISTGIWKHSKRTKDEWALWAQKGSISKAVKHHPDLFTEDGRSGPLTYEIELYQGCVRFKRGCKFCIEPKKGVPLWRSEEDILKEISGALDSGVRNIRIGGATDIYTYRADGVRDLEYPIPNPDPISKVLYGAREDERLSILHVDNGNPSIVAENIEPSTEITKSMIDTLSDGAVLSFGLESADPNVHEMNWLNCDSEQLKIAIRHINDFGRKRGERGLPKLLPGLNFIAGLNGETKHSYDLNMKLLNDLRSEGLWLRRINIRQVEGQGFQEISESNFRSFKRKVRENIDKPLLEEMFPLGSILNDVWWETHDDRIRRPEQVLNSLHRDKSIYGKSGITFGRQIGAYPILVGVPYHIPLETDSDILVTGHGMRSISGVELGLDINSISQQQLESIPGIGKKGAWRIISSRAQASRKSDLPFNSVEEAFSMANLQMPLLAKKVLKI
;
A
#
# COMPACT_ATOMS: atom_id res chain seq x y z
N MET A 1 -22.02 -2.16 -14.27
CA MET A 1 -20.77 -1.49 -14.67
C MET A 1 -20.85 -0.10 -14.11
N VAL A 2 -20.23 0.16 -12.96
CA VAL A 2 -19.86 1.53 -12.63
C VAL A 2 -18.80 1.87 -13.69
N ASP A 3 -19.10 2.83 -14.54
CA ASP A 3 -18.21 3.27 -15.61
C ASP A 3 -16.85 3.62 -15.01
N VAL A 4 -15.90 2.71 -15.14
CA VAL A 4 -14.47 2.99 -14.93
C VAL A 4 -13.99 3.95 -16.03
N ASP A 5 -14.93 4.45 -16.84
CA ASP A 5 -14.69 5.33 -17.94
C ASP A 5 -14.09 6.64 -17.45
N ALA A 6 -12.91 6.93 -17.99
CA ALA A 6 -12.34 8.26 -17.89
C ALA A 6 -13.39 9.29 -18.29
N PRO A 7 -13.48 10.45 -17.62
CA PRO A 7 -14.49 11.47 -17.88
C PRO A 7 -14.68 11.71 -19.37
N THR A 8 -15.92 11.66 -19.84
CA THR A 8 -16.23 11.79 -21.28
C THR A 8 -15.84 13.16 -21.85
N ASN A 9 -15.90 14.22 -21.05
CA ASN A 9 -15.47 15.57 -21.40
C ASN A 9 -14.46 16.10 -20.38
N MET A 10 -13.37 16.71 -20.85
CA MET A 10 -12.39 17.40 -20.02
C MET A 10 -12.73 18.88 -19.94
N GLU A 11 -12.84 19.40 -18.71
CA GLU A 11 -13.19 20.82 -18.48
C GLU A 11 -12.24 21.44 -17.44
N GLY A 12 -11.95 22.72 -17.62
CA GLY A 12 -11.15 23.51 -16.69
C GLY A 12 -9.70 23.05 -16.63
N TRP A 13 -9.22 22.60 -15.49
CA TRP A 13 -7.89 22.00 -15.33
C TRP A 13 -7.94 20.48 -15.50
N LEU A 14 -6.89 19.89 -16.04
CA LEU A 14 -6.70 18.45 -16.04
C LEU A 14 -5.71 18.07 -14.93
N VAL A 15 -6.11 17.16 -14.07
CA VAL A 15 -5.27 16.61 -12.99
C VAL A 15 -5.05 15.13 -13.28
N ILE A 16 -3.80 14.75 -13.59
CA ILE A 16 -3.39 13.37 -13.84
C ILE A 16 -2.63 12.86 -12.62
N ASP A 17 -3.21 11.86 -11.97
CA ASP A 17 -2.60 11.12 -10.89
C ASP A 17 -1.71 10.02 -11.45
N GLY A 18 -0.40 10.25 -11.44
CA GLY A 18 0.61 9.28 -11.86
C GLY A 18 1.03 8.32 -10.75
N TYR A 19 0.26 8.26 -9.67
CA TYR A 19 0.50 7.51 -8.44
C TYR A 19 1.78 7.95 -7.70
N GLU A 20 1.59 8.82 -6.75
CA GLU A 20 2.65 9.44 -5.97
C GLU A 20 3.37 8.46 -5.06
N ASP A 21 2.60 7.67 -4.34
CA ASP A 21 3.11 6.68 -3.40
C ASP A 21 3.19 5.31 -4.06
N GLU A 22 3.68 4.30 -3.35
CA GLU A 22 3.78 2.93 -3.85
C GLU A 22 2.38 2.42 -4.21
N PRO A 23 1.94 2.53 -5.48
CA PRO A 23 0.70 1.90 -5.85
C PRO A 23 0.89 0.40 -5.76
N ALA A 24 -0.19 -0.34 -5.65
CA ALA A 24 -0.24 -1.74 -5.36
C ALA A 24 0.86 -2.57 -6.02
N ALA A 25 2.07 -2.53 -5.46
CA ALA A 25 3.03 -3.60 -5.68
C ALA A 25 2.35 -4.88 -5.21
N PHE A 26 2.65 -6.01 -5.84
CA PHE A 26 2.07 -7.30 -5.49
C PHE A 26 2.15 -7.51 -3.96
N GLY A 27 1.02 -7.43 -3.27
CA GLY A 27 0.91 -7.48 -1.81
C GLY A 27 0.89 -6.13 -1.07
N VAL A 28 0.74 -5.00 -1.77
CA VAL A 28 0.52 -3.68 -1.16
C VAL A 28 -0.74 -3.05 -1.77
N PRO A 29 -1.68 -2.52 -0.97
CA PRO A 29 -2.90 -1.90 -1.48
C PRO A 29 -2.62 -0.61 -2.23
N ASN A 30 -3.60 -0.16 -3.02
CA ASN A 30 -3.56 1.17 -3.62
C ASN A 30 -3.77 2.22 -2.53
N TYR A 31 -2.87 3.19 -2.48
CA TYR A 31 -3.02 4.37 -1.64
C TYR A 31 -3.45 5.56 -2.49
N LEU A 32 -4.43 6.29 -2.00
CA LEU A 32 -4.67 7.65 -2.47
C LEU A 32 -3.81 8.61 -1.64
N GLY A 33 -2.70 9.04 -2.23
CA GLY A 33 -1.73 9.93 -1.60
C GLY A 33 -2.32 11.30 -1.25
N PHE A 34 -1.69 12.02 -0.33
CA PHE A 34 -2.19 13.32 0.12
C PHE A 34 -1.88 14.46 -0.86
N HIS A 35 -0.77 14.43 -1.61
CA HIS A 35 -0.42 15.53 -2.52
C HIS A 35 -1.42 15.70 -3.67
N ILE A 36 -1.90 14.62 -4.28
CA ILE A 36 -2.90 14.71 -5.35
C ILE A 36 -4.22 15.29 -4.83
N ARG A 37 -4.61 14.94 -3.60
CA ARG A 37 -5.81 15.46 -2.96
C ARG A 37 -5.67 16.93 -2.60
N TYR A 38 -4.48 17.36 -2.13
CA TYR A 38 -4.24 18.78 -1.83
C TYR A 38 -4.25 19.62 -3.12
N ILE A 39 -3.72 19.11 -4.22
CA ILE A 39 -3.85 19.74 -5.54
C ILE A 39 -5.32 19.95 -5.90
N CYS A 40 -6.13 18.89 -5.79
CA CYS A 40 -7.58 19.00 -6.01
C CYS A 40 -8.24 19.93 -4.98
N GLY A 41 -7.79 19.92 -3.73
CA GLY A 41 -8.26 20.80 -2.67
C GLY A 41 -8.02 22.29 -2.97
N VAL A 42 -6.91 22.65 -3.61
CA VAL A 42 -6.66 24.00 -4.11
C VAL A 42 -7.73 24.39 -5.13
N LEU A 43 -8.01 23.55 -6.12
CA LEU A 43 -8.99 23.81 -7.15
C LEU A 43 -10.42 23.94 -6.56
N GLU A 44 -10.79 22.99 -5.69
CA GLU A 44 -12.08 23.01 -4.97
C GLU A 44 -12.25 24.27 -4.11
N SER A 45 -11.20 24.68 -3.38
CA SER A 45 -11.25 25.86 -2.50
C SER A 45 -11.46 27.17 -3.26
N ARG A 46 -11.14 27.19 -4.56
CA ARG A 46 -11.29 28.34 -5.45
C ARG A 46 -12.48 28.22 -6.39
N GLY A 47 -13.27 27.15 -6.30
CA GLY A 47 -14.40 26.91 -7.20
C GLY A 47 -13.99 26.71 -8.67
N ILE A 48 -12.75 26.25 -8.90
CA ILE A 48 -12.23 26.05 -10.26
C ILE A 48 -12.64 24.66 -10.74
N GLN A 49 -13.24 24.61 -11.94
CA GLN A 49 -13.58 23.35 -12.58
C GLN A 49 -12.32 22.59 -13.01
N TYR A 50 -12.35 21.28 -12.85
CA TYR A 50 -11.25 20.40 -13.24
C TYR A 50 -11.74 18.99 -13.55
N THR A 51 -10.94 18.26 -14.31
CA THR A 51 -11.10 16.84 -14.58
C THR A 51 -9.98 16.10 -13.86
N TYR A 52 -10.33 15.10 -13.06
CA TYR A 52 -9.38 14.19 -12.42
C TYR A 52 -9.38 12.85 -13.16
N MET A 53 -8.20 12.27 -13.36
CA MET A 53 -8.03 10.89 -13.79
C MET A 53 -6.71 10.30 -13.29
N THR A 54 -6.69 9.00 -13.07
CA THR A 54 -5.46 8.27 -12.84
C THR A 54 -4.70 8.05 -14.14
N ILE A 55 -3.40 7.79 -14.03
CA ILE A 55 -2.59 7.45 -15.21
C ILE A 55 -3.09 6.17 -15.92
N ASP A 56 -3.68 5.23 -15.17
CA ASP A 56 -4.26 4.03 -15.78
C ASP A 56 -5.53 4.36 -16.57
N GLN A 57 -6.40 5.25 -16.10
CA GLN A 57 -7.53 5.77 -16.87
C GLN A 57 -7.06 6.53 -18.12
N TRP A 58 -5.99 7.31 -18.01
CA TRP A 58 -5.34 7.95 -19.19
C TRP A 58 -4.87 6.91 -20.21
N ARG A 59 -4.18 5.87 -19.76
CA ARG A 59 -3.69 4.77 -20.61
C ARG A 59 -4.83 4.07 -21.35
N LEU A 60 -5.89 3.75 -20.62
CA LEU A 60 -7.07 3.09 -21.17
C LEU A 60 -7.73 3.93 -22.28
N LYS A 61 -7.95 5.20 -21.99
CA LYS A 61 -8.71 6.08 -22.90
C LYS A 61 -7.89 6.60 -24.05
N TYR A 62 -6.65 6.99 -23.83
CA TYR A 62 -5.90 7.82 -24.79
C TYR A 62 -4.67 7.14 -25.40
N LYS A 63 -4.06 6.14 -24.74
CA LYS A 63 -2.79 5.57 -25.22
C LYS A 63 -2.87 5.00 -26.65
N HIS A 64 -3.97 4.37 -26.99
CA HIS A 64 -4.17 3.82 -28.34
C HIS A 64 -4.36 4.92 -29.40
N LEU A 65 -4.97 6.06 -29.04
CA LEU A 65 -5.21 7.19 -29.93
C LEU A 65 -3.91 7.88 -30.35
N LEU A 66 -2.85 7.78 -29.52
CA LEU A 66 -1.57 8.42 -29.80
C LEU A 66 -0.84 7.84 -31.02
N LYS A 67 -1.23 6.63 -31.45
CA LYS A 67 -0.66 5.94 -32.61
C LYS A 67 -1.25 6.45 -33.93
N ASP A 68 -2.49 6.92 -33.91
CA ASP A 68 -3.15 7.50 -35.07
C ASP A 68 -3.00 9.03 -35.11
N LYS A 69 -2.61 9.59 -36.25
CA LYS A 69 -2.36 11.03 -36.37
C LYS A 69 -3.65 11.84 -36.19
N ASN A 70 -4.77 11.39 -36.79
CA ASN A 70 -6.03 12.13 -36.76
C ASN A 70 -6.63 12.13 -35.34
N GLU A 71 -6.61 11.00 -34.68
CA GLU A 71 -7.08 10.89 -33.30
C GLU A 71 -6.18 11.70 -32.34
N ARG A 72 -4.88 11.68 -32.52
CA ARG A 72 -3.95 12.51 -31.76
C ARG A 72 -4.20 14.01 -31.97
N ASP A 73 -4.49 14.44 -33.21
CA ASP A 73 -4.79 15.84 -33.52
C ASP A 73 -6.17 16.25 -32.96
N LYS A 74 -7.14 15.31 -32.90
CA LYS A 74 -8.43 15.50 -32.22
C LYS A 74 -8.23 15.66 -30.70
N LEU A 75 -7.48 14.77 -30.06
CA LEU A 75 -7.15 14.87 -28.63
C LEU A 75 -6.42 16.19 -28.34
N ARG A 76 -5.47 16.62 -29.17
CA ARG A 76 -4.79 17.90 -28.98
C ARG A 76 -5.75 19.09 -29.03
N ARG A 77 -6.77 19.06 -29.88
CA ARG A 77 -7.83 20.10 -29.93
C ARG A 77 -8.68 20.09 -28.66
N GLU A 78 -9.06 18.91 -28.16
CA GLU A 78 -9.77 18.76 -26.91
C GLU A 78 -8.94 19.34 -25.75
N LEU A 79 -7.67 18.95 -25.63
CA LEU A 79 -6.75 19.47 -24.63
C LEU A 79 -6.50 20.97 -24.72
N SER A 80 -6.62 21.58 -25.92
CA SER A 80 -6.42 23.02 -26.11
C SER A 80 -7.51 23.89 -25.44
N GLY A 81 -8.66 23.31 -25.12
CA GLY A 81 -9.73 23.98 -24.38
C GLY A 81 -9.51 24.04 -22.85
N LEU A 82 -8.50 23.37 -22.34
CA LEU A 82 -8.22 23.34 -20.91
C LEU A 82 -7.47 24.58 -20.42
N CYS A 83 -7.74 25.01 -19.20
CA CYS A 83 -7.07 26.15 -18.54
C CYS A 83 -5.61 25.82 -18.16
N GLY A 84 -5.31 24.55 -17.90
CA GLY A 84 -4.00 24.07 -17.53
C GLY A 84 -4.00 22.59 -17.16
N THR A 85 -2.81 22.05 -16.91
CA THR A 85 -2.65 20.63 -16.54
C THR A 85 -1.71 20.47 -15.36
N VAL A 86 -2.06 19.58 -14.44
CA VAL A 86 -1.18 19.11 -13.37
C VAL A 86 -0.94 17.63 -13.56
N VAL A 87 0.32 17.21 -13.58
CA VAL A 87 0.73 15.81 -13.59
C VAL A 87 1.54 15.53 -12.35
N LEU A 88 1.01 14.68 -11.49
CA LEU A 88 1.76 14.16 -10.35
C LEU A 88 2.53 12.93 -10.83
N ALA A 89 3.86 13.01 -10.86
CA ALA A 89 4.69 11.89 -11.24
C ALA A 89 4.95 10.99 -10.04
N GLY A 90 4.68 9.72 -10.25
CA GLY A 90 4.59 8.72 -9.21
C GLY A 90 5.88 8.29 -8.55
N SER A 91 5.79 7.19 -7.86
CA SER A 91 6.89 6.49 -7.23
C SER A 91 7.83 5.89 -8.28
N ILE A 92 9.12 5.87 -7.98
CA ILE A 92 10.16 5.22 -8.78
C ILE A 92 10.51 3.82 -8.27
N VAL A 93 9.75 3.28 -7.31
CA VAL A 93 10.05 1.99 -6.68
C VAL A 93 9.81 0.85 -7.68
N PRO A 94 10.84 0.05 -8.01
CA PRO A 94 10.66 -1.12 -8.86
C PRO A 94 9.74 -2.13 -8.16
N GLY A 95 8.68 -2.57 -8.83
CA GLY A 95 7.74 -3.51 -8.24
C GLY A 95 6.97 -4.33 -9.27
N LYS A 96 6.27 -5.34 -8.77
CA LYS A 96 5.23 -6.04 -9.50
C LYS A 96 3.91 -5.40 -9.09
N TYR A 97 3.32 -4.68 -10.01
CA TYR A 97 2.05 -3.98 -9.78
C TYR A 97 0.89 -4.84 -10.27
N VAL A 98 -0.13 -4.98 -9.46
CA VAL A 98 -1.39 -5.63 -9.83
C VAL A 98 -2.27 -4.65 -10.59
N ARG A 99 -2.34 -3.43 -10.13
CA ARG A 99 -2.90 -2.25 -10.79
C ARG A 99 -2.16 -1.01 -10.28
N GLY A 100 -2.41 0.13 -10.86
CA GLY A 100 -1.81 1.36 -10.38
C GLY A 100 -0.32 1.47 -10.71
N THR A 101 0.12 1.10 -11.91
CA THR A 101 1.52 1.25 -12.29
C THR A 101 1.90 2.73 -12.40
N PRO A 102 2.92 3.21 -11.65
CA PRO A 102 3.33 4.61 -11.69
C PRO A 102 3.67 5.08 -13.10
N ILE A 103 3.45 6.37 -13.36
CA ILE A 103 3.87 7.00 -14.59
C ILE A 103 5.39 6.93 -14.76
N SER A 104 5.86 6.50 -15.91
CA SER A 104 7.27 6.53 -16.27
C SER A 104 7.69 7.85 -16.89
N GLN A 105 8.99 8.16 -16.85
CA GLN A 105 9.54 9.36 -17.52
C GLN A 105 9.15 9.41 -19.01
N LYS A 106 9.27 8.28 -19.71
CA LYS A 106 8.90 8.17 -21.13
C LYS A 106 7.42 8.47 -21.36
N GLU A 107 6.53 7.95 -20.53
CA GLU A 107 5.10 8.22 -20.65
C GLU A 107 4.78 9.69 -20.35
N LEU A 108 5.46 10.30 -19.39
CA LEU A 108 5.32 11.73 -19.14
C LEU A 108 5.74 12.54 -20.37
N ASP A 109 6.86 12.23 -21.01
CA ASP A 109 7.31 12.91 -22.23
C ASP A 109 6.31 12.72 -23.39
N GLU A 110 5.75 11.51 -23.55
CA GLU A 110 4.69 11.22 -24.54
C GLU A 110 3.41 12.05 -24.27
N ILE A 111 2.99 12.17 -23.02
CA ILE A 111 1.85 12.97 -22.59
C ILE A 111 2.12 14.45 -22.84
N LEU A 112 3.27 14.95 -22.40
CA LEU A 112 3.63 16.35 -22.57
C LEU A 112 3.71 16.78 -24.04
N ALA A 113 4.10 15.89 -24.94
CA ALA A 113 4.19 16.19 -26.37
C ALA A 113 2.84 16.46 -27.04
N ILE A 114 1.72 16.07 -26.42
CA ILE A 114 0.39 16.24 -26.99
C ILE A 114 -0.21 17.60 -26.62
N PHE A 115 0.13 18.14 -25.46
CA PHE A 115 -0.44 19.40 -24.98
C PHE A 115 -0.02 20.59 -25.84
N PRO A 116 -0.88 21.61 -26.00
CA PRO A 116 -0.53 22.86 -26.68
C PRO A 116 0.64 23.58 -26.00
N ASN A 117 1.48 24.23 -26.81
CA ASN A 117 2.69 24.90 -26.31
C ASN A 117 2.42 26.11 -25.39
N ASN A 118 1.24 26.71 -25.50
CA ASN A 118 0.82 27.86 -24.67
C ASN A 118 0.09 27.47 -23.38
N GLN A 119 -0.22 26.19 -23.18
CA GLN A 119 -0.95 25.75 -22.00
C GLN A 119 -0.02 25.65 -20.78
N PRO A 120 -0.39 26.20 -19.60
CA PRO A 120 0.38 26.06 -18.38
C PRO A 120 0.34 24.61 -17.90
N ILE A 121 1.52 24.05 -17.61
CA ILE A 121 1.66 22.68 -17.11
C ILE A 121 2.51 22.68 -15.85
N LEU A 122 1.98 22.05 -14.80
CA LEU A 122 2.68 21.80 -13.56
C LEU A 122 2.98 20.30 -13.45
N CYS A 123 4.23 19.95 -13.28
CA CYS A 123 4.63 18.60 -12.91
C CYS A 123 5.22 18.58 -11.49
N GLY A 124 4.91 17.57 -10.73
CA GLY A 124 5.44 17.40 -9.39
C GLY A 124 5.53 15.96 -8.95
N GLY A 125 5.99 15.74 -7.74
CA GLY A 125 6.18 14.43 -7.13
C GLY A 125 7.63 13.98 -7.07
N TRP A 126 7.86 12.89 -6.34
CA TRP A 126 9.21 12.41 -6.05
C TRP A 126 9.97 12.00 -7.32
N ALA A 127 9.29 11.38 -8.28
CA ALA A 127 9.90 10.96 -9.54
C ALA A 127 10.46 12.14 -10.34
N ILE A 128 9.76 13.27 -10.42
CA ILE A 128 10.24 14.49 -11.13
C ILE A 128 11.57 14.96 -10.55
N LYS A 129 11.68 15.01 -9.24
CA LYS A 129 12.91 15.42 -8.56
C LYS A 129 14.06 14.50 -8.93
N ASN A 130 13.82 13.18 -8.90
CA ASN A 130 14.84 12.18 -9.19
C ASN A 130 15.25 12.20 -10.67
N TRP A 131 14.31 12.30 -11.60
CA TRP A 131 14.61 12.39 -13.04
C TRP A 131 15.40 13.64 -13.40
N ARG A 132 15.04 14.79 -12.82
CA ARG A 132 15.83 16.03 -12.99
C ARG A 132 17.25 15.90 -12.45
N TYR A 133 17.40 15.26 -11.31
CA TYR A 133 18.71 14.99 -10.73
C TYR A 133 19.56 14.05 -11.61
N SER A 134 18.91 13.12 -12.31
CA SER A 134 19.55 12.21 -13.27
C SER A 134 19.71 12.83 -14.68
N GLY A 135 19.48 14.14 -14.83
CA GLY A 135 19.73 14.88 -16.08
C GLY A 135 18.52 15.01 -17.00
N TRP A 136 17.31 14.56 -16.59
CA TRP A 136 16.12 14.80 -17.38
C TRP A 136 15.79 16.29 -17.45
N THR A 137 15.67 16.80 -18.66
CA THR A 137 15.24 18.16 -18.97
C THR A 137 13.97 18.08 -19.82
N PRO A 138 12.84 18.62 -19.35
CA PRO A 138 11.64 18.66 -20.16
C PRO A 138 11.84 19.54 -21.41
N LEU A 139 11.37 19.05 -22.53
CA LEU A 139 11.52 19.73 -23.85
C LEU A 139 10.62 20.96 -24.02
N ARG A 140 9.99 21.46 -22.93
CA ARG A 140 8.96 22.52 -23.01
C ARG A 140 9.26 23.69 -22.10
N SER A 141 9.14 24.89 -22.61
CA SER A 141 9.33 26.14 -21.87
C SER A 141 8.16 26.53 -20.96
N ASN A 142 6.95 26.02 -21.22
CA ASN A 142 5.74 26.27 -20.43
C ASN A 142 5.49 25.27 -19.29
N LEU A 143 6.44 24.38 -19.02
CA LEU A 143 6.38 23.39 -17.95
C LEU A 143 7.07 23.92 -16.69
N PHE A 144 6.36 23.91 -15.58
CA PHE A 144 6.93 24.16 -14.26
C PHE A 144 7.04 22.85 -13.47
N CYS A 145 8.24 22.55 -12.98
CA CYS A 145 8.49 21.38 -12.14
C CYS A 145 8.57 21.80 -10.66
N ALA A 146 7.50 21.53 -9.90
CA ALA A 146 7.50 21.75 -8.47
C ALA A 146 8.26 20.63 -7.74
N VAL A 147 9.13 21.00 -6.81
CA VAL A 147 10.00 20.06 -6.06
C VAL A 147 9.55 19.87 -4.61
N ASN A 148 8.70 20.78 -4.12
CA ASN A 148 8.16 20.77 -2.76
C ASN A 148 6.63 20.89 -2.84
N ASP A 149 6.00 21.73 -2.03
CA ASP A 149 4.54 21.92 -1.97
C ASP A 149 3.97 22.27 -3.36
N ILE A 150 3.55 21.23 -4.08
CA ILE A 150 3.03 21.33 -5.45
C ILE A 150 1.74 22.12 -5.47
N ASP A 151 0.90 21.86 -4.49
CA ASP A 151 -0.35 22.53 -4.17
C ASP A 151 -0.17 24.04 -3.97
N ALA A 152 0.81 24.46 -3.14
CA ALA A 152 1.12 25.88 -2.94
C ALA A 152 1.65 26.55 -4.20
N SER A 153 2.43 25.83 -5.01
CA SER A 153 2.91 26.33 -6.30
C SER A 153 1.77 26.52 -7.31
N LEU A 154 0.80 25.59 -7.32
CA LEU A 154 -0.42 25.72 -8.11
C LEU A 154 -1.27 26.91 -7.64
N ASN A 155 -1.48 27.04 -6.32
CA ASN A 155 -2.23 28.13 -5.71
C ASN A 155 -1.62 29.51 -6.07
N HIS A 156 -0.30 29.60 -6.04
CA HIS A 156 0.41 30.83 -6.42
C HIS A 156 0.20 31.16 -7.91
N TYR A 157 0.33 30.17 -8.81
CA TYR A 157 0.09 30.37 -10.23
C TYR A 157 -1.35 30.83 -10.53
N ILE A 158 -2.33 30.17 -9.95
CA ILE A 158 -3.75 30.54 -10.12
C ILE A 158 -4.01 31.99 -9.69
N SER A 159 -3.32 32.44 -8.64
CA SER A 159 -3.49 33.80 -8.10
C SER A 159 -2.77 34.88 -8.91
N THR A 160 -1.65 34.55 -9.54
CA THR A 160 -0.73 35.56 -10.11
C THR A 160 -0.43 35.37 -11.60
N GLY A 161 -0.74 34.20 -12.17
CA GLY A 161 -0.32 33.82 -13.52
C GLY A 161 1.18 33.47 -13.65
N ILE A 162 1.92 33.48 -12.54
CA ILE A 162 3.38 33.28 -12.54
C ILE A 162 3.73 32.02 -11.75
N TRP A 163 4.53 31.12 -12.33
CA TRP A 163 5.03 29.95 -11.63
C TRP A 163 6.13 30.32 -10.64
N LYS A 164 5.95 29.86 -9.39
CA LYS A 164 6.94 30.03 -8.33
C LYS A 164 6.86 28.84 -7.37
N HIS A 165 8.01 28.40 -6.88
CA HIS A 165 8.07 27.49 -5.73
C HIS A 165 7.53 28.21 -4.48
N SER A 166 6.44 27.73 -3.97
CA SER A 166 5.76 28.29 -2.79
C SER A 166 5.66 27.23 -1.70
N LYS A 167 5.51 27.67 -0.46
CA LYS A 167 5.22 26.81 0.68
C LYS A 167 3.81 27.09 1.16
N ARG A 168 3.09 26.05 1.53
CA ARG A 168 1.76 26.18 2.13
C ARG A 168 1.87 26.69 3.57
N THR A 169 0.92 27.52 3.97
CA THR A 169 0.69 27.90 5.36
C THR A 169 -0.07 26.78 6.08
N LYS A 170 -0.19 26.85 7.41
CA LYS A 170 -1.00 25.89 8.18
C LYS A 170 -2.48 25.95 7.80
N ASP A 171 -3.01 27.16 7.61
CA ASP A 171 -4.42 27.36 7.25
C ASP A 171 -4.73 26.85 5.84
N GLU A 172 -3.82 27.08 4.88
CA GLU A 172 -3.92 26.51 3.54
C GLU A 172 -3.86 24.99 3.59
N TRP A 173 -2.99 24.43 4.41
CA TRP A 173 -2.90 22.97 4.57
C TRP A 173 -4.21 22.38 5.08
N ALA A 174 -4.76 22.94 6.17
CA ALA A 174 -6.04 22.51 6.72
C ALA A 174 -7.17 22.63 5.68
N LEU A 175 -7.25 23.78 5.00
CA LEU A 175 -8.27 24.03 3.98
C LEU A 175 -8.17 23.03 2.81
N TRP A 176 -6.96 22.84 2.26
CA TRP A 176 -6.78 21.97 1.08
C TRP A 176 -6.93 20.50 1.44
N ALA A 177 -6.54 20.07 2.63
CA ALA A 177 -6.80 18.73 3.12
C ALA A 177 -8.31 18.45 3.24
N GLN A 178 -9.07 19.34 3.88
CA GLN A 178 -10.53 19.22 4.01
C GLN A 178 -11.24 19.26 2.64
N LYS A 179 -10.89 20.21 1.76
CA LYS A 179 -11.46 20.27 0.40
C LYS A 179 -11.02 19.08 -0.46
N GLY A 180 -9.79 18.62 -0.27
CA GLY A 180 -9.25 17.45 -0.95
C GLY A 180 -9.97 16.15 -0.59
N SER A 181 -10.42 16.02 0.66
CA SER A 181 -11.12 14.82 1.13
C SER A 181 -12.51 14.61 0.48
N ILE A 182 -13.13 15.67 -0.02
CA ILE A 182 -14.41 15.61 -0.73
C ILE A 182 -14.27 15.88 -2.24
N SER A 183 -13.06 15.91 -2.75
CA SER A 183 -12.71 16.25 -4.14
C SER A 183 -12.98 15.12 -5.14
N LYS A 184 -12.88 15.43 -6.43
CA LYS A 184 -12.97 14.44 -7.51
C LYS A 184 -11.86 13.39 -7.43
N ALA A 185 -10.68 13.69 -6.85
CA ALA A 185 -9.63 12.70 -6.65
C ALA A 185 -10.08 11.54 -5.74
N VAL A 186 -10.98 11.80 -4.80
CA VAL A 186 -11.59 10.75 -3.95
C VAL A 186 -12.79 10.14 -4.66
N LYS A 187 -13.79 10.97 -5.00
CA LYS A 187 -15.11 10.51 -5.50
C LYS A 187 -15.05 9.78 -6.83
N HIS A 188 -14.08 10.07 -7.67
CA HIS A 188 -13.91 9.45 -9.00
C HIS A 188 -12.71 8.50 -9.05
N HIS A 189 -12.14 8.13 -7.89
CA HIS A 189 -11.05 7.15 -7.87
C HIS A 189 -11.59 5.76 -8.25
N PRO A 190 -10.95 5.02 -9.19
CA PRO A 190 -11.48 3.74 -9.69
C PRO A 190 -11.56 2.64 -8.63
N ASP A 191 -10.78 2.75 -7.53
CA ASP A 191 -10.78 1.76 -6.45
C ASP A 191 -11.68 2.15 -5.26
N LEU A 192 -12.46 3.24 -5.36
CA LEU A 192 -13.35 3.67 -4.28
C LEU A 192 -14.54 2.73 -4.12
N PHE A 193 -15.13 2.29 -5.23
CA PHE A 193 -16.24 1.37 -5.26
C PHE A 193 -15.98 0.21 -6.22
N THR A 194 -16.57 -0.92 -5.92
CA THR A 194 -16.66 -2.09 -6.81
C THR A 194 -17.70 -1.87 -7.91
N GLU A 195 -17.72 -2.74 -8.91
CA GLU A 195 -18.74 -2.67 -9.98
C GLU A 195 -20.18 -2.84 -9.47
N ASP A 196 -20.37 -3.60 -8.40
CA ASP A 196 -21.66 -3.78 -7.74
C ASP A 196 -22.01 -2.72 -6.70
N GLY A 197 -21.15 -1.66 -6.59
CA GLY A 197 -21.39 -0.49 -5.72
C GLY A 197 -21.00 -0.66 -4.26
N ARG A 198 -20.35 -1.79 -3.89
CA ARG A 198 -19.76 -1.94 -2.55
C ARG A 198 -18.49 -1.10 -2.41
N SER A 199 -18.06 -0.88 -1.16
CA SER A 199 -16.78 -0.22 -0.89
C SER A 199 -15.62 -1.00 -1.50
N GLY A 200 -14.78 -0.31 -2.25
CA GLY A 200 -13.58 -0.86 -2.87
C GLY A 200 -12.37 -0.88 -1.93
N PRO A 201 -11.22 -1.35 -2.42
CA PRO A 201 -10.02 -1.53 -1.61
C PRO A 201 -9.21 -0.24 -1.41
N LEU A 202 -9.69 0.92 -1.89
CA LEU A 202 -8.97 2.19 -1.80
C LEU A 202 -8.57 2.48 -0.36
N THR A 203 -7.28 2.72 -0.13
CA THR A 203 -6.77 3.15 1.16
C THR A 203 -6.37 4.63 1.07
N TYR A 204 -6.99 5.44 1.92
CA TYR A 204 -6.80 6.88 2.00
C TYR A 204 -5.67 7.20 2.97
N GLU A 205 -4.65 7.95 2.52
CA GLU A 205 -3.49 8.26 3.34
C GLU A 205 -3.63 9.62 4.04
N ILE A 206 -3.39 9.65 5.34
CA ILE A 206 -3.41 10.86 6.17
C ILE A 206 -1.98 11.31 6.46
N GLU A 207 -1.71 12.60 6.22
CA GLU A 207 -0.48 13.28 6.64
C GLU A 207 -0.71 13.95 8.01
N LEU A 208 0.05 13.56 9.04
CA LEU A 208 -0.01 14.17 10.37
C LEU A 208 0.90 15.40 10.47
N TYR A 209 2.10 15.29 9.91
CA TYR A 209 3.11 16.35 9.97
C TYR A 209 4.20 16.14 8.91
N GLN A 210 4.93 17.21 8.65
CA GLN A 210 6.14 17.22 7.81
C GLN A 210 7.39 17.49 8.63
N GLY A 211 8.54 17.01 8.17
CA GLY A 211 9.81 17.17 8.83
C GLY A 211 10.14 16.02 9.77
N CYS A 212 11.23 16.15 10.49
CA CYS A 212 11.74 15.08 11.35
C CYS A 212 12.28 15.65 12.65
N VAL A 213 12.05 15.00 13.78
CA VAL A 213 12.64 15.38 15.07
C VAL A 213 14.17 15.42 15.04
N ARG A 214 14.78 14.66 14.13
CA ARG A 214 16.23 14.67 13.88
C ARG A 214 16.67 15.71 12.85
N PHE A 215 15.98 16.82 12.70
CA PHE A 215 16.28 17.89 11.72
C PHE A 215 17.69 18.48 11.83
N LYS A 216 18.34 18.43 13.00
CA LYS A 216 19.72 18.91 13.21
C LYS A 216 20.75 17.93 12.65
N ARG A 217 20.52 16.61 12.80
CA ARG A 217 21.43 15.54 12.38
C ARG A 217 20.65 14.30 11.96
N GLY A 218 19.93 14.41 10.85
CA GLY A 218 19.14 13.30 10.31
C GLY A 218 19.95 12.33 9.47
N CYS A 219 19.35 11.16 9.21
CA CYS A 219 19.94 10.13 8.35
C CYS A 219 20.31 10.71 6.97
N LYS A 220 21.52 10.44 6.48
CA LYS A 220 22.04 11.05 5.24
C LYS A 220 21.23 10.73 4.00
N PHE A 221 20.59 9.56 3.95
CA PHE A 221 19.76 9.13 2.83
C PHE A 221 18.36 9.77 2.84
N CYS A 222 17.88 10.24 4.02
CA CYS A 222 16.50 10.66 4.20
C CYS A 222 16.28 12.13 3.83
N ILE A 223 15.11 12.41 3.23
CA ILE A 223 14.71 13.78 2.88
C ILE A 223 14.01 14.50 4.03
N GLU A 224 13.35 13.77 4.93
CA GLU A 224 12.50 14.36 5.96
C GLU A 224 13.24 15.30 6.92
N PRO A 225 14.46 14.98 7.40
CA PRO A 225 15.25 15.94 8.18
C PRO A 225 15.55 17.23 7.44
N LYS A 226 15.66 17.18 6.10
CA LYS A 226 15.94 18.37 5.26
C LYS A 226 14.75 19.31 5.14
N LYS A 227 13.52 18.84 5.45
CA LYS A 227 12.32 19.68 5.54
C LYS A 227 12.31 20.54 6.81
N GLY A 228 13.16 20.22 7.80
CA GLY A 228 13.34 20.98 9.03
C GLY A 228 12.61 20.43 10.24
N VAL A 229 12.36 21.32 11.20
CA VAL A 229 11.60 21.03 12.42
C VAL A 229 10.20 20.56 12.06
N PRO A 230 9.66 19.55 12.74
CA PRO A 230 8.30 19.08 12.49
C PRO A 230 7.27 20.21 12.52
N LEU A 231 6.44 20.25 11.49
CA LEU A 231 5.27 21.12 11.39
C LEU A 231 4.04 20.24 11.47
N TRP A 232 3.34 20.29 12.61
CA TRP A 232 2.18 19.47 12.90
C TRP A 232 0.87 20.11 12.46
N ARG A 233 -0.05 19.29 11.98
CA ARG A 233 -1.47 19.62 11.82
C ARG A 233 -2.18 19.54 13.19
N SER A 234 -3.34 20.13 13.33
CA SER A 234 -4.16 19.96 14.52
C SER A 234 -4.98 18.68 14.45
N GLU A 235 -5.32 18.11 15.60
CA GLU A 235 -6.16 16.92 15.72
C GLU A 235 -7.53 17.16 15.08
N GLU A 236 -8.09 18.34 15.25
CA GLU A 236 -9.39 18.74 14.68
C GLU A 236 -9.35 18.80 13.15
N ASP A 237 -8.27 19.35 12.58
CA ASP A 237 -8.09 19.38 11.13
C ASP A 237 -7.99 17.97 10.55
N ILE A 238 -7.21 17.09 11.19
CA ILE A 238 -7.06 15.69 10.78
C ILE A 238 -8.41 14.96 10.84
N LEU A 239 -9.17 15.11 11.93
CA LEU A 239 -10.47 14.46 12.09
C LEU A 239 -11.52 14.99 11.10
N LYS A 240 -11.49 16.28 10.75
CA LYS A 240 -12.34 16.85 9.69
C LYS A 240 -12.01 16.27 8.31
N GLU A 241 -10.72 16.09 8.00
CA GLU A 241 -10.31 15.45 6.75
C GLU A 241 -10.79 13.99 6.70
N ILE A 242 -10.64 13.24 7.81
CA ILE A 242 -11.12 11.86 7.92
C ILE A 242 -12.63 11.79 7.70
N SER A 243 -13.40 12.63 8.38
CA SER A 243 -14.85 12.70 8.22
C SER A 243 -15.25 12.99 6.78
N GLY A 244 -14.61 13.97 6.11
CA GLY A 244 -14.87 14.30 4.72
C GLY A 244 -14.54 13.13 3.75
N ALA A 245 -13.49 12.37 4.04
CA ALA A 245 -13.15 11.18 3.27
C ALA A 245 -14.21 10.07 3.42
N LEU A 246 -14.69 9.84 4.65
CA LEU A 246 -15.77 8.88 4.94
C LEU A 246 -17.10 9.30 4.28
N ASP A 247 -17.42 10.61 4.28
CA ASP A 247 -18.57 11.18 3.58
C ASP A 247 -18.48 10.95 2.06
N SER A 248 -17.27 10.92 1.52
CA SER A 248 -17.00 10.67 0.09
C SER A 248 -17.03 9.18 -0.29
N GLY A 249 -17.20 8.26 0.67
CA GLY A 249 -17.29 6.82 0.42
C GLY A 249 -16.04 6.03 0.82
N VAL A 250 -14.97 6.67 1.27
CA VAL A 250 -13.78 5.98 1.80
C VAL A 250 -14.15 5.14 3.03
N ARG A 251 -13.51 3.97 3.16
CA ARG A 251 -13.69 3.06 4.32
C ARG A 251 -12.37 2.63 4.93
N ASN A 252 -11.26 2.85 4.25
CA ASN A 252 -9.95 2.37 4.68
C ASN A 252 -8.98 3.54 4.77
N ILE A 253 -8.42 3.76 5.95
CA ILE A 253 -7.51 4.87 6.25
C ILE A 253 -6.17 4.34 6.76
N ARG A 254 -5.10 4.92 6.26
CA ARG A 254 -3.74 4.75 6.75
C ARG A 254 -3.19 6.09 7.21
N ILE A 255 -2.67 6.14 8.41
CA ILE A 255 -1.89 7.27 8.92
C ILE A 255 -0.41 7.00 8.60
N GLY A 256 0.01 7.37 7.39
CA GLY A 256 1.34 7.08 6.86
C GLY A 256 2.20 8.31 6.56
N GLY A 257 1.58 9.49 6.42
CA GLY A 257 2.27 10.76 6.20
C GLY A 257 2.86 11.34 7.48
N ALA A 258 3.76 10.58 8.13
CA ALA A 258 4.53 10.99 9.29
C ALA A 258 5.83 10.17 9.33
N THR A 259 6.92 10.77 9.83
CA THR A 259 8.18 10.04 10.01
C THR A 259 8.12 9.06 11.19
N ASP A 260 7.26 9.33 12.16
CA ASP A 260 7.12 8.57 13.39
C ASP A 260 5.83 8.94 14.14
N ILE A 261 5.00 7.95 14.45
CA ILE A 261 3.74 8.14 15.15
C ILE A 261 3.95 8.61 16.60
N TYR A 262 5.02 8.19 17.27
CA TYR A 262 5.32 8.52 18.66
C TYR A 262 5.75 9.97 18.84
N THR A 263 6.25 10.61 17.78
CA THR A 263 6.71 12.02 17.86
C THR A 263 5.69 13.03 17.36
N TYR A 264 4.45 12.61 17.10
CA TYR A 264 3.39 13.58 16.81
C TYR A 264 3.15 14.44 18.05
N ARG A 265 3.46 15.77 17.91
CA ARG A 265 3.44 16.75 19.00
C ARG A 265 4.24 16.38 20.25
N ALA A 266 5.36 15.68 20.06
CA ALA A 266 6.28 15.35 21.16
C ALA A 266 6.89 16.59 21.79
N ASP A 267 7.20 16.49 23.06
CA ASP A 267 7.84 17.56 23.85
C ASP A 267 9.36 17.55 23.69
N GLY A 268 9.99 18.72 23.79
CA GLY A 268 11.45 18.86 23.74
C GLY A 268 12.09 18.62 22.37
N VAL A 269 11.35 18.69 21.27
CA VAL A 269 11.85 18.41 19.89
C VAL A 269 13.07 19.27 19.50
N ARG A 270 13.22 20.47 20.05
CA ARG A 270 14.37 21.35 19.75
C ARG A 270 15.58 21.09 20.63
N ASP A 271 15.38 20.49 21.79
CA ASP A 271 16.33 20.48 22.89
C ASP A 271 16.82 19.08 23.26
N LEU A 272 15.96 18.05 23.10
CA LEU A 272 16.26 16.66 23.43
C LEU A 272 16.69 15.89 22.20
N GLU A 273 17.63 14.96 22.37
CA GLU A 273 18.01 14.00 21.33
C GLU A 273 16.87 13.01 21.05
N TYR A 274 16.19 12.59 22.11
CA TYR A 274 15.00 11.73 22.08
C TYR A 274 13.81 12.51 22.68
N PRO A 275 13.07 13.25 21.85
CA PRO A 275 11.87 13.98 22.29
C PRO A 275 10.89 13.07 23.01
N ILE A 276 10.23 13.60 24.02
CA ILE A 276 9.31 12.83 24.86
C ILE A 276 7.98 12.71 24.14
N PRO A 277 7.49 11.48 23.84
CA PRO A 277 6.18 11.28 23.25
C PRO A 277 5.07 11.90 24.09
N ASN A 278 4.10 12.53 23.41
CA ASN A 278 2.90 13.04 24.03
C ASN A 278 1.70 12.17 23.62
N PRO A 279 1.14 11.33 24.53
CA PRO A 279 0.08 10.41 24.19
C PRO A 279 -1.24 11.06 23.81
N ASP A 280 -1.60 12.18 24.45
CA ASP A 280 -2.94 12.79 24.32
C ASP A 280 -3.32 13.17 22.87
N PRO A 281 -2.48 13.91 22.10
CA PRO A 281 -2.86 14.35 20.77
C PRO A 281 -3.08 13.18 19.81
N ILE A 282 -2.18 12.19 19.81
CA ILE A 282 -2.32 11.06 18.88
C ILE A 282 -3.45 10.12 19.28
N SER A 283 -3.68 9.92 20.57
CA SER A 283 -4.81 9.15 21.08
C SER A 283 -6.13 9.80 20.67
N LYS A 284 -6.24 11.13 20.78
CA LYS A 284 -7.43 11.87 20.31
C LYS A 284 -7.71 11.64 18.83
N VAL A 285 -6.66 11.61 17.98
CA VAL A 285 -6.84 11.33 16.54
C VAL A 285 -7.27 9.88 16.32
N LEU A 286 -6.62 8.91 16.98
CA LEU A 286 -6.90 7.49 16.79
C LEU A 286 -8.32 7.10 17.26
N TYR A 287 -8.69 7.50 18.47
CA TYR A 287 -10.03 7.23 19.01
C TYR A 287 -11.10 8.01 18.25
N GLY A 288 -10.90 9.31 17.97
CA GLY A 288 -11.85 10.10 17.21
C GLY A 288 -12.06 9.59 15.77
N ALA A 289 -11.05 9.02 15.14
CA ALA A 289 -11.22 8.34 13.86
C ALA A 289 -12.04 7.06 14.00
N ARG A 290 -11.84 6.29 15.08
CA ARG A 290 -12.51 4.98 15.29
C ARG A 290 -13.96 5.15 15.78
N GLU A 291 -14.36 6.29 16.32
CA GLU A 291 -15.75 6.58 16.69
C GLU A 291 -16.70 6.57 15.49
N ASP A 292 -16.20 6.79 14.28
CA ASP A 292 -17.03 6.72 13.07
C ASP A 292 -17.17 5.27 12.60
N GLU A 293 -18.39 4.72 12.75
CA GLU A 293 -18.72 3.32 12.40
C GLU A 293 -18.53 3.00 10.91
N ARG A 294 -18.44 4.01 10.04
CA ARG A 294 -18.18 3.83 8.61
C ARG A 294 -16.73 3.42 8.34
N LEU A 295 -15.81 3.66 9.29
CA LEU A 295 -14.39 3.31 9.13
C LEU A 295 -14.16 1.81 9.33
N SER A 296 -13.85 1.10 8.25
CA SER A 296 -13.54 -0.33 8.29
C SER A 296 -12.09 -0.58 8.72
N ILE A 297 -11.13 0.03 8.04
CA ILE A 297 -9.70 -0.18 8.28
C ILE A 297 -9.04 1.11 8.76
N LEU A 298 -8.33 1.03 9.88
CA LEU A 298 -7.44 2.07 10.36
C LEU A 298 -6.06 1.45 10.62
N HIS A 299 -5.05 1.95 9.93
CA HIS A 299 -3.66 1.54 10.12
C HIS A 299 -2.74 2.75 10.31
N VAL A 300 -1.58 2.52 10.92
CA VAL A 300 -0.43 3.44 10.97
C VAL A 300 0.72 2.85 10.16
N ASP A 301 1.80 3.60 9.95
CA ASP A 301 2.95 3.09 9.17
C ASP A 301 4.25 3.10 9.96
N ASN A 302 4.77 4.27 10.34
CA ASN A 302 6.12 4.42 10.84
C ASN A 302 6.20 4.66 12.33
N GLY A 303 7.16 4.02 12.99
CA GLY A 303 7.57 4.28 14.36
C GLY A 303 9.08 4.45 14.46
N ASN A 304 9.52 5.22 15.43
CA ASN A 304 10.93 5.42 15.72
C ASN A 304 11.36 4.53 16.89
N PRO A 305 12.16 3.48 16.64
CA PRO A 305 12.53 2.53 17.70
C PRO A 305 13.35 3.17 18.82
N SER A 306 14.20 4.17 18.54
CA SER A 306 14.96 4.86 19.58
C SER A 306 14.05 5.67 20.51
N ILE A 307 13.02 6.32 19.97
CA ILE A 307 12.01 7.04 20.78
C ILE A 307 11.28 6.08 21.71
N VAL A 308 10.88 4.92 21.20
CA VAL A 308 10.22 3.89 22.02
C VAL A 308 11.15 3.38 23.12
N ALA A 309 12.41 3.08 22.78
CA ALA A 309 13.38 2.53 23.72
C ALA A 309 13.76 3.51 24.84
N GLU A 310 13.89 4.79 24.52
CA GLU A 310 14.31 5.82 25.47
C GLU A 310 13.13 6.41 26.28
N ASN A 311 11.88 6.17 25.86
CA ASN A 311 10.67 6.74 26.47
C ASN A 311 9.58 5.67 26.62
N ILE A 312 9.85 4.59 27.36
CA ILE A 312 8.97 3.41 27.45
C ILE A 312 7.56 3.76 27.97
N GLU A 313 7.44 4.54 29.04
CA GLU A 313 6.14 4.83 29.68
C GLU A 313 5.18 5.57 28.74
N PRO A 314 5.51 6.77 28.18
CA PRO A 314 4.61 7.45 27.27
C PRO A 314 4.42 6.70 25.94
N SER A 315 5.43 5.95 25.49
CA SER A 315 5.30 5.08 24.31
C SER A 315 4.31 3.94 24.55
N THR A 316 4.23 3.42 25.80
CA THR A 316 3.25 2.40 26.17
C THR A 316 1.81 2.91 26.04
N GLU A 317 1.53 4.13 26.43
CA GLU A 317 0.19 4.72 26.31
C GLU A 317 -0.22 4.86 24.85
N ILE A 318 0.68 5.35 24.00
CA ILE A 318 0.44 5.44 22.55
C ILE A 318 0.25 4.05 21.94
N THR A 319 1.07 3.06 22.34
CA THR A 319 0.95 1.68 21.86
C THR A 319 -0.39 1.07 22.24
N LYS A 320 -0.88 1.28 23.46
CA LYS A 320 -2.22 0.85 23.90
C LYS A 320 -3.32 1.49 23.04
N SER A 321 -3.26 2.80 22.79
CA SER A 321 -4.22 3.48 21.93
C SER A 321 -4.22 2.88 20.51
N MET A 322 -3.05 2.52 19.97
CA MET A 322 -2.95 1.82 18.68
C MET A 322 -3.60 0.42 18.74
N ILE A 323 -3.36 -0.37 19.80
CA ILE A 323 -3.95 -1.71 19.95
C ILE A 323 -5.48 -1.65 20.04
N ASP A 324 -6.01 -0.63 20.71
CA ASP A 324 -7.46 -0.46 20.90
C ASP A 324 -8.16 -0.01 19.61
N THR A 325 -7.49 0.81 18.80
CA THR A 325 -8.15 1.51 17.67
C THR A 325 -7.81 0.95 16.30
N LEU A 326 -6.60 0.39 16.10
CA LEU A 326 -6.18 -0.10 14.79
C LEU A 326 -6.88 -1.42 14.44
N SER A 327 -7.09 -1.59 13.15
CA SER A 327 -7.56 -2.85 12.60
C SER A 327 -6.46 -3.90 12.68
N ASP A 328 -6.85 -5.16 12.83
CA ASP A 328 -5.91 -6.29 12.91
C ASP A 328 -5.00 -6.35 11.68
N GLY A 329 -3.77 -6.79 11.89
CA GLY A 329 -2.75 -6.89 10.86
C GLY A 329 -2.01 -5.58 10.60
N ALA A 330 -2.14 -4.60 11.48
CA ALA A 330 -1.34 -3.39 11.41
C ALA A 330 0.15 -3.70 11.59
N VAL A 331 0.99 -2.94 10.91
CA VAL A 331 2.44 -3.08 10.97
C VAL A 331 3.07 -1.72 11.25
N LEU A 332 3.78 -1.62 12.36
CA LEU A 332 4.56 -0.44 12.69
C LEU A 332 5.98 -0.63 12.15
N SER A 333 6.34 0.10 11.12
CA SER A 333 7.64 -0.04 10.44
C SER A 333 8.73 0.70 11.22
N PHE A 334 9.73 -0.02 11.69
CA PHE A 334 10.92 0.51 12.34
C PHE A 334 12.10 0.63 11.36
N GLY A 335 12.77 1.78 11.38
CA GLY A 335 14.00 2.03 10.64
C GLY A 335 15.22 1.69 11.48
N LEU A 336 15.94 0.63 11.15
CA LEU A 336 17.30 0.33 11.61
C LEU A 336 18.32 0.64 10.52
N GLU A 337 17.96 0.26 9.30
CA GLU A 337 18.70 0.36 8.04
C GLU A 337 19.93 -0.55 7.98
N SER A 338 20.71 -0.69 9.06
CA SER A 338 21.84 -1.62 9.22
C SER A 338 22.08 -1.93 10.69
N ALA A 339 22.51 -3.14 11.01
CA ALA A 339 22.98 -3.52 12.33
C ALA A 339 24.51 -3.28 12.53
N ASP A 340 25.20 -2.75 11.53
CA ASP A 340 26.62 -2.50 11.55
C ASP A 340 26.92 -1.11 12.17
N PRO A 341 27.61 -1.04 13.32
CA PRO A 341 27.94 0.24 13.97
C PRO A 341 28.71 1.22 13.10
N ASN A 342 29.60 0.73 12.22
CA ASN A 342 30.35 1.56 11.31
C ASN A 342 29.43 2.23 10.26
N VAL A 343 28.49 1.46 9.72
CA VAL A 343 27.46 1.99 8.80
C VAL A 343 26.57 3.01 9.51
N HIS A 344 26.23 2.77 10.78
CA HIS A 344 25.47 3.71 11.61
C HIS A 344 26.17 5.06 11.73
N GLU A 345 27.42 5.06 12.14
CA GLU A 345 28.20 6.28 12.31
C GLU A 345 28.36 7.04 11.00
N MET A 346 28.77 6.35 9.94
CA MET A 346 29.00 6.97 8.63
C MET A 346 27.75 7.60 8.01
N ASN A 347 26.56 7.09 8.29
CA ASN A 347 25.30 7.54 7.69
C ASN A 347 24.36 8.27 8.66
N TRP A 348 24.80 8.50 9.90
CA TRP A 348 24.02 9.13 10.97
C TRP A 348 22.67 8.45 11.22
N LEU A 349 22.67 7.12 11.22
CA LEU A 349 21.46 6.37 11.45
C LEU A 349 20.91 6.61 12.85
N ASN A 350 19.62 6.35 13.02
CA ASN A 350 18.91 6.79 14.23
C ASN A 350 19.02 5.78 15.38
N CYS A 351 18.89 4.51 15.07
CA CYS A 351 18.64 3.46 16.05
C CYS A 351 19.76 2.42 16.02
N ASP A 352 20.30 2.05 17.15
CA ASP A 352 21.18 0.90 17.27
C ASP A 352 20.40 -0.42 17.47
N SER A 353 21.12 -1.53 17.48
CA SER A 353 20.52 -2.86 17.58
C SER A 353 19.84 -3.13 18.95
N GLU A 354 20.32 -2.53 20.03
CA GLU A 354 19.76 -2.74 21.37
C GLU A 354 18.47 -1.92 21.55
N GLN A 355 18.49 -0.65 21.13
CA GLN A 355 17.26 0.16 21.09
C GLN A 355 16.17 -0.50 20.23
N LEU A 356 16.56 -1.05 19.08
CA LEU A 356 15.63 -1.78 18.22
C LEU A 356 15.03 -3.00 18.91
N LYS A 357 15.84 -3.83 19.60
CA LYS A 357 15.37 -5.01 20.34
C LYS A 357 14.34 -4.63 21.41
N ILE A 358 14.62 -3.55 22.16
CA ILE A 358 13.69 -3.01 23.16
C ILE A 358 12.36 -2.64 22.49
N ALA A 359 12.39 -1.87 21.41
CA ALA A 359 11.19 -1.44 20.71
C ALA A 359 10.40 -2.61 20.09
N ILE A 360 11.09 -3.60 19.49
CA ILE A 360 10.44 -4.80 18.93
C ILE A 360 9.78 -5.62 20.05
N ARG A 361 10.44 -5.82 21.19
CA ARG A 361 9.89 -6.53 22.32
C ARG A 361 8.65 -5.80 22.84
N HIS A 362 8.74 -4.49 23.01
CA HIS A 362 7.63 -3.64 23.42
C HIS A 362 6.39 -3.84 22.53
N ILE A 363 6.52 -3.77 21.21
CA ILE A 363 5.37 -3.98 20.31
C ILE A 363 4.86 -5.43 20.40
N ASN A 364 5.75 -6.43 20.52
CA ASN A 364 5.35 -7.83 20.64
C ASN A 364 4.52 -8.09 21.90
N ASP A 365 4.87 -7.47 23.03
CA ASP A 365 4.19 -7.66 24.31
C ASP A 365 2.71 -7.24 24.24
N PHE A 366 2.39 -6.21 23.48
CA PHE A 366 1.03 -5.70 23.31
C PHE A 366 0.32 -6.25 22.08
N GLY A 367 1.02 -6.38 20.95
CA GLY A 367 0.42 -6.50 19.62
C GLY A 367 0.30 -7.92 19.08
N ARG A 368 0.91 -8.95 19.70
CA ARG A 368 0.86 -10.35 19.20
C ARG A 368 -0.52 -10.99 19.31
N LYS A 369 -1.37 -10.48 20.18
CA LYS A 369 -2.74 -11.01 20.34
C LYS A 369 -3.49 -10.90 19.01
N ARG A 370 -4.14 -12.00 18.61
CA ARG A 370 -4.97 -12.00 17.40
C ARG A 370 -6.27 -11.28 17.64
N GLY A 371 -6.67 -10.55 16.66
CA GLY A 371 -7.99 -9.95 16.60
C GLY A 371 -8.97 -10.74 15.74
N GLU A 372 -10.08 -10.13 15.40
CA GLU A 372 -11.23 -10.76 14.73
C GLU A 372 -10.94 -11.22 13.30
N ARG A 373 -10.03 -10.54 12.60
CA ARG A 373 -9.64 -10.88 11.21
C ARG A 373 -8.57 -11.98 11.11
N GLY A 374 -8.30 -12.70 12.22
CA GLY A 374 -7.32 -13.79 12.25
C GLY A 374 -5.85 -13.33 12.24
N LEU A 375 -5.59 -12.03 12.25
CA LEU A 375 -4.25 -11.43 12.27
C LEU A 375 -3.87 -10.96 13.69
N PRO A 376 -2.57 -10.89 14.03
CA PRO A 376 -2.12 -10.13 15.19
C PRO A 376 -2.57 -8.67 15.10
N LYS A 377 -2.87 -8.04 16.23
CA LYS A 377 -3.32 -6.64 16.28
C LYS A 377 -2.31 -5.69 15.66
N LEU A 378 -1.07 -5.75 16.13
CA LEU A 378 0.03 -4.89 15.68
C LEU A 378 1.35 -5.65 15.79
N LEU A 379 2.13 -5.68 14.74
CA LEU A 379 3.48 -6.24 14.79
C LEU A 379 4.52 -5.25 14.25
N PRO A 380 5.77 -5.34 14.72
CA PRO A 380 6.84 -4.52 14.16
C PRO A 380 7.21 -5.00 12.76
N GLY A 381 7.39 -4.05 11.85
CA GLY A 381 8.13 -4.20 10.61
C GLY A 381 9.56 -3.72 10.77
N LEU A 382 10.45 -4.14 9.88
CA LEU A 382 11.86 -3.74 9.93
C LEU A 382 12.35 -3.35 8.55
N ASN A 383 13.08 -2.23 8.47
CA ASN A 383 13.68 -1.75 7.24
C ASN A 383 15.20 -1.91 7.28
N PHE A 384 15.76 -2.45 6.17
CA PHE A 384 17.18 -2.45 5.85
C PHE A 384 17.43 -1.71 4.54
N ILE A 385 18.55 -1.00 4.47
CA ILE A 385 18.98 -0.30 3.26
C ILE A 385 20.38 -0.77 2.87
N ALA A 386 20.52 -1.27 1.65
CA ALA A 386 21.80 -1.60 1.05
C ALA A 386 22.36 -0.41 0.26
N GLY A 387 23.69 -0.30 0.19
CA GLY A 387 24.41 0.78 -0.48
C GLY A 387 24.75 1.96 0.41
N LEU A 388 24.51 1.87 1.71
CA LEU A 388 24.95 2.88 2.67
C LEU A 388 26.47 2.91 2.80
N ASN A 389 27.03 4.09 3.07
CA ASN A 389 28.47 4.25 3.23
C ASN A 389 29.04 3.38 4.35
N GLY A 390 30.16 2.71 4.08
CA GLY A 390 30.80 1.79 5.01
C GLY A 390 30.23 0.37 5.00
N GLU A 391 29.21 0.08 4.17
CA GLU A 391 28.64 -1.26 4.04
C GLU A 391 29.67 -2.25 3.46
N THR A 392 29.77 -3.41 4.07
CA THR A 392 30.62 -4.52 3.64
C THR A 392 29.84 -5.84 3.69
N LYS A 393 30.48 -6.95 3.30
CA LYS A 393 29.90 -8.28 3.53
C LYS A 393 29.58 -8.53 5.00
N HIS A 394 30.45 -8.03 5.91
CA HIS A 394 30.25 -8.16 7.36
C HIS A 394 28.98 -7.48 7.85
N SER A 395 28.59 -6.34 7.24
CA SER A 395 27.35 -5.65 7.57
C SER A 395 26.11 -6.54 7.34
N TYR A 396 26.11 -7.30 6.24
CA TYR A 396 25.02 -8.28 5.98
C TYR A 396 25.03 -9.45 6.97
N ASP A 397 26.20 -9.88 7.43
CA ASP A 397 26.32 -10.94 8.44
C ASP A 397 25.80 -10.44 9.81
N LEU A 398 26.09 -9.19 10.18
CA LEU A 398 25.54 -8.55 11.39
C LEU A 398 24.02 -8.38 11.31
N ASN A 399 23.50 -7.97 10.15
CA ASN A 399 22.06 -7.88 9.92
C ASN A 399 21.37 -9.25 10.09
N MET A 400 21.95 -10.33 9.54
CA MET A 400 21.43 -11.67 9.72
C MET A 400 21.55 -12.17 11.18
N LYS A 401 22.64 -11.84 11.87
CA LYS A 401 22.81 -12.16 13.27
C LYS A 401 21.70 -11.55 14.11
N LEU A 402 21.45 -10.24 13.94
CA LEU A 402 20.36 -9.54 14.64
C LEU A 402 19.00 -10.21 14.41
N LEU A 403 18.67 -10.54 13.17
CA LEU A 403 17.41 -11.21 12.84
C LEU A 403 17.30 -12.61 13.49
N ASN A 404 18.40 -13.35 13.55
CA ASN A 404 18.44 -14.65 14.23
C ASN A 404 18.32 -14.48 15.76
N ASP A 405 18.94 -13.47 16.34
CA ASP A 405 18.82 -13.15 17.78
C ASP A 405 17.36 -12.84 18.13
N LEU A 406 16.70 -11.94 17.40
CA LEU A 406 15.28 -11.61 17.57
C LEU A 406 14.39 -12.85 17.49
N ARG A 407 14.66 -13.73 16.53
CA ARG A 407 13.92 -14.97 16.36
C ARG A 407 14.17 -15.95 17.51
N SER A 408 15.41 -16.08 18.00
CA SER A 408 15.75 -16.95 19.12
C SER A 408 15.09 -16.50 20.44
N GLU A 409 14.80 -15.19 20.56
CA GLU A 409 14.01 -14.62 21.65
C GLU A 409 12.48 -14.83 21.46
N GLY A 410 12.05 -15.47 20.37
CA GLY A 410 10.65 -15.70 20.05
C GLY A 410 9.88 -14.46 19.63
N LEU A 411 10.56 -13.40 19.21
CA LEU A 411 9.95 -12.15 18.77
C LEU A 411 9.44 -12.25 17.32
N TRP A 412 8.26 -11.74 17.08
CA TRP A 412 7.65 -11.73 15.76
C TRP A 412 7.91 -10.43 15.02
N LEU A 413 8.25 -10.58 13.73
CA LEU A 413 8.31 -9.51 12.75
C LEU A 413 7.30 -9.80 11.65
N ARG A 414 6.49 -8.79 11.27
CA ARG A 414 5.48 -9.00 10.23
C ARG A 414 6.00 -8.73 8.83
N ARG A 415 6.93 -7.79 8.68
CA ARG A 415 7.46 -7.38 7.39
C ARG A 415 8.91 -6.95 7.51
N ILE A 416 9.77 -7.53 6.69
CA ILE A 416 11.15 -7.09 6.56
C ILE A 416 11.33 -6.50 5.15
N ASN A 417 11.51 -5.18 5.09
CA ASN A 417 11.81 -4.46 3.86
C ASN A 417 13.33 -4.42 3.68
N ILE A 418 13.80 -4.74 2.47
CA ILE A 418 15.21 -4.64 2.11
C ILE A 418 15.24 -3.79 0.85
N ARG A 419 15.64 -2.53 1.01
CA ARG A 419 15.69 -1.52 -0.05
C ARG A 419 17.13 -1.26 -0.46
N GLN A 420 17.30 -0.49 -1.53
CA GLN A 420 18.59 -0.02 -2.01
C GLN A 420 18.56 1.50 -2.00
N VAL A 421 19.68 2.12 -1.63
CA VAL A 421 19.89 3.55 -1.84
C VAL A 421 20.86 3.73 -3.00
N GLU A 422 20.50 4.61 -3.92
CA GLU A 422 21.33 4.96 -5.07
C GLU A 422 21.48 6.48 -5.12
N GLY A 423 22.60 6.94 -5.66
CA GLY A 423 22.84 8.37 -5.87
C GLY A 423 24.24 8.82 -5.42
N GLN A 424 24.53 10.12 -5.67
CA GLN A 424 25.81 10.69 -5.28
C GLN A 424 25.98 10.70 -3.77
N GLY A 425 27.13 10.24 -3.31
CA GLY A 425 27.47 10.20 -1.88
C GLY A 425 27.17 8.90 -1.18
N PHE A 426 26.67 7.89 -1.93
CA PHE A 426 26.53 6.52 -1.45
C PHE A 426 27.46 5.57 -2.21
N GLN A 427 27.77 4.44 -1.57
CA GLN A 427 28.65 3.46 -2.21
C GLN A 427 27.89 2.56 -3.18
N GLU A 428 28.62 1.96 -4.10
CA GLU A 428 28.09 0.98 -5.04
C GLU A 428 27.64 -0.30 -4.30
N ILE A 429 26.49 -0.83 -4.70
CA ILE A 429 25.86 -2.00 -4.06
C ILE A 429 26.53 -3.28 -4.59
N SER A 430 26.95 -4.12 -3.68
CA SER A 430 27.35 -5.49 -4.03
C SER A 430 26.11 -6.35 -4.30
N GLU A 431 25.71 -6.45 -5.57
CA GLU A 431 24.53 -7.22 -6.00
C GLU A 431 24.53 -8.67 -5.49
N SER A 432 25.67 -9.34 -5.45
CA SER A 432 25.78 -10.72 -4.97
C SER A 432 25.47 -10.83 -3.48
N ASN A 433 26.03 -9.92 -2.67
CA ASN A 433 25.78 -9.88 -1.23
C ASN A 433 24.33 -9.49 -0.93
N PHE A 434 23.80 -8.48 -1.62
CA PHE A 434 22.41 -8.02 -1.50
C PHE A 434 21.42 -9.15 -1.81
N ARG A 435 21.58 -9.83 -2.96
CA ARG A 435 20.72 -10.95 -3.35
C ARG A 435 20.82 -12.14 -2.37
N SER A 436 22.04 -12.45 -1.91
CA SER A 436 22.27 -13.51 -0.92
C SER A 436 21.59 -13.18 0.42
N PHE A 437 21.77 -11.96 0.93
CA PHE A 437 21.10 -11.48 2.15
C PHE A 437 19.58 -11.55 2.01
N LYS A 438 19.03 -10.97 0.96
CA LYS A 438 17.59 -10.98 0.69
C LYS A 438 17.02 -12.39 0.64
N ARG A 439 17.70 -13.34 0.00
CA ARG A 439 17.30 -14.75 -0.04
C ARG A 439 17.31 -15.39 1.36
N LYS A 440 18.40 -15.22 2.11
CA LYS A 440 18.53 -15.75 3.49
C LYS A 440 17.43 -15.23 4.40
N VAL A 441 17.12 -13.92 4.33
CA VAL A 441 16.02 -13.32 5.11
C VAL A 441 14.68 -13.98 4.75
N ARG A 442 14.40 -14.19 3.45
CA ARG A 442 13.15 -14.83 3.01
C ARG A 442 13.03 -16.28 3.46
N GLU A 443 14.12 -17.05 3.35
CA GLU A 443 14.15 -18.47 3.67
C GLU A 443 14.16 -18.74 5.18
N ASN A 444 14.99 -17.99 5.92
CA ASN A 444 15.29 -18.31 7.32
C ASN A 444 14.49 -17.49 8.34
N ILE A 445 13.90 -16.36 7.93
CA ILE A 445 13.17 -15.46 8.82
C ILE A 445 11.71 -15.30 8.38
N ASP A 446 11.44 -14.75 7.17
CA ASP A 446 10.07 -14.43 6.75
C ASP A 446 9.17 -15.68 6.69
N LYS A 447 9.64 -16.74 6.02
CA LYS A 447 8.84 -17.95 5.85
C LYS A 447 8.57 -18.66 7.17
N PRO A 448 9.55 -18.93 8.05
CA PRO A 448 9.29 -19.54 9.33
C PRO A 448 8.39 -18.71 10.26
N LEU A 449 8.54 -17.38 10.27
CA LEU A 449 7.63 -16.51 11.02
C LEU A 449 6.20 -16.56 10.48
N LEU A 450 6.04 -16.65 9.15
CA LEU A 450 4.73 -16.81 8.53
C LEU A 450 4.08 -18.14 8.90
N GLU A 451 4.86 -19.23 8.96
CA GLU A 451 4.41 -20.56 9.40
C GLU A 451 3.96 -20.56 10.88
N GLU A 452 4.68 -19.85 11.74
CA GLU A 452 4.31 -19.67 13.15
C GLU A 452 3.05 -18.79 13.32
N MET A 453 2.97 -17.69 12.56
CA MET A 453 1.79 -16.80 12.60
C MET A 453 0.53 -17.47 12.07
N PHE A 454 0.64 -18.28 11.03
CA PHE A 454 -0.47 -18.93 10.34
C PHE A 454 -0.22 -20.43 10.19
N PRO A 455 -0.31 -21.21 11.26
CA PRO A 455 -0.22 -22.67 11.15
C PRO A 455 -1.21 -23.24 10.14
N LEU A 456 -0.87 -24.39 9.56
CA LEU A 456 -1.80 -25.11 8.68
C LEU A 456 -3.14 -25.34 9.37
N GLY A 457 -4.23 -25.04 8.66
CA GLY A 457 -5.59 -25.13 9.21
C GLY A 457 -6.04 -23.93 10.05
N SER A 458 -5.25 -22.87 10.17
CA SER A 458 -5.72 -21.57 10.69
C SER A 458 -6.59 -20.85 9.69
N ILE A 459 -7.41 -19.92 10.18
CA ILE A 459 -8.34 -19.14 9.37
C ILE A 459 -7.81 -17.72 9.22
N LEU A 460 -7.93 -17.18 8.02
CA LEU A 460 -7.72 -15.79 7.68
C LEU A 460 -9.02 -15.26 7.09
N ASN A 461 -9.63 -14.28 7.74
CA ASN A 461 -10.93 -13.73 7.36
C ASN A 461 -10.79 -12.59 6.34
N ASP A 462 -11.86 -12.33 5.60
CA ASP A 462 -12.03 -11.17 4.70
C ASP A 462 -10.89 -11.04 3.66
N VAL A 463 -10.53 -12.13 2.99
CA VAL A 463 -9.56 -12.09 1.89
C VAL A 463 -10.24 -11.55 0.65
N TRP A 464 -9.81 -10.37 0.19
CA TRP A 464 -10.27 -9.70 -1.02
C TRP A 464 -9.53 -10.24 -2.25
N TRP A 465 -10.29 -10.69 -3.26
CA TRP A 465 -9.72 -11.28 -4.48
C TRP A 465 -9.47 -10.24 -5.57
N GLU A 466 -8.24 -10.15 -6.05
CA GLU A 466 -7.78 -9.06 -6.91
C GLU A 466 -7.36 -9.46 -8.31
N THR A 467 -6.79 -10.66 -8.50
CA THR A 467 -6.24 -11.06 -9.79
C THR A 467 -6.16 -12.57 -9.96
N HIS A 468 -6.28 -13.02 -11.21
CA HIS A 468 -6.13 -14.43 -11.58
C HIS A 468 -4.71 -14.79 -12.07
N ASP A 469 -3.75 -13.86 -12.12
CA ASP A 469 -2.40 -14.13 -12.64
C ASP A 469 -1.30 -13.43 -11.82
N ASP A 470 -0.28 -14.19 -11.43
CA ASP A 470 0.94 -13.68 -10.76
C ASP A 470 1.95 -13.04 -11.73
N ARG A 471 1.74 -13.16 -13.04
CA ARG A 471 2.67 -12.73 -14.09
C ARG A 471 2.43 -11.32 -14.60
N ILE A 472 1.42 -10.62 -14.09
CA ILE A 472 1.16 -9.22 -14.42
C ILE A 472 2.35 -8.38 -13.92
N ARG A 473 3.20 -7.95 -14.83
CA ARG A 473 4.49 -7.29 -14.51
C ARG A 473 4.75 -6.04 -15.34
N ARG A 474 3.93 -5.78 -16.37
CA ARG A 474 4.12 -4.68 -17.31
C ARG A 474 2.86 -3.83 -17.39
N PRO A 475 2.98 -2.53 -17.66
CA PRO A 475 1.82 -1.65 -17.83
C PRO A 475 0.77 -2.18 -18.82
N GLU A 476 1.22 -2.79 -19.92
CA GLU A 476 0.32 -3.37 -20.92
C GLU A 476 -0.46 -4.58 -20.39
N GLN A 477 0.14 -5.35 -19.49
CA GLN A 477 -0.53 -6.49 -18.86
C GLN A 477 -1.51 -6.05 -17.78
N VAL A 478 -1.19 -4.98 -17.05
CA VAL A 478 -2.11 -4.34 -16.11
C VAL A 478 -3.32 -3.77 -16.86
N LEU A 479 -3.09 -3.07 -17.97
CA LEU A 479 -4.18 -2.56 -18.82
C LEU A 479 -5.10 -3.66 -19.34
N ASN A 480 -4.52 -4.79 -19.79
CA ASN A 480 -5.32 -5.93 -20.25
C ASN A 480 -6.14 -6.57 -19.12
N SER A 481 -5.64 -6.54 -17.88
CA SER A 481 -6.41 -7.01 -16.72
C SER A 481 -7.58 -6.07 -16.38
N LEU A 482 -7.41 -4.78 -16.59
CA LEU A 482 -8.48 -3.78 -16.41
C LEU A 482 -9.57 -3.89 -17.49
N HIS A 483 -9.22 -4.28 -18.72
CA HIS A 483 -10.20 -4.50 -19.79
C HIS A 483 -11.03 -5.78 -19.66
N ARG A 484 -10.75 -6.61 -18.66
CA ARG A 484 -11.52 -7.81 -18.30
C ARG A 484 -11.92 -8.69 -19.48
N ASP A 485 -11.09 -8.83 -20.47
CA ASP A 485 -11.27 -9.89 -21.42
C ASP A 485 -11.05 -11.23 -20.70
N LYS A 486 -12.15 -11.88 -20.33
CA LYS A 486 -12.18 -13.17 -19.60
C LYS A 486 -11.36 -14.27 -20.29
N SER A 487 -10.99 -14.09 -21.56
CA SER A 487 -10.15 -15.01 -22.34
C SER A 487 -8.67 -14.97 -21.96
N ILE A 488 -8.23 -13.94 -21.22
CA ILE A 488 -6.82 -13.72 -20.85
C ILE A 488 -6.50 -14.24 -19.43
N TYR A 489 -7.49 -14.73 -18.70
CA TYR A 489 -7.29 -15.28 -17.36
C TYR A 489 -6.25 -16.39 -17.35
N GLY A 490 -5.27 -16.18 -16.48
CA GLY A 490 -4.00 -16.86 -16.47
C GLY A 490 -4.08 -18.36 -16.69
N LYS A 491 -3.21 -18.87 -17.54
CA LYS A 491 -3.02 -20.30 -17.80
C LYS A 491 -2.69 -21.11 -16.52
N SER A 492 -2.38 -20.44 -15.41
CA SER A 492 -2.05 -21.07 -14.12
C SER A 492 -3.28 -21.54 -13.34
N GLY A 493 -4.47 -20.95 -13.57
CA GLY A 493 -5.67 -21.23 -12.80
C GLY A 493 -5.59 -20.80 -11.33
N ILE A 494 -4.70 -19.88 -10.97
CA ILE A 494 -4.52 -19.38 -9.60
C ILE A 494 -5.20 -18.03 -9.46
N THR A 495 -5.97 -17.86 -8.38
CA THR A 495 -6.48 -16.55 -7.95
C THR A 495 -5.66 -16.05 -6.77
N PHE A 496 -5.30 -14.78 -6.81
CA PHE A 496 -4.60 -14.09 -5.73
C PHE A 496 -5.47 -13.04 -5.08
N GLY A 497 -5.41 -13.00 -3.75
CA GLY A 497 -6.11 -12.03 -2.93
C GLY A 497 -5.29 -11.63 -1.71
N ARG A 498 -5.85 -10.73 -0.93
CA ARG A 498 -5.28 -10.27 0.33
C ARG A 498 -6.35 -9.56 1.16
N GLN A 499 -6.17 -9.49 2.47
CA GLN A 499 -7.00 -8.61 3.28
C GLN A 499 -6.76 -7.14 2.89
N ILE A 500 -7.80 -6.33 2.94
CA ILE A 500 -7.66 -4.88 2.79
C ILE A 500 -6.92 -4.34 4.01
N GLY A 501 -5.96 -3.45 3.76
CA GLY A 501 -5.13 -2.85 4.81
C GLY A 501 -3.72 -2.52 4.34
N ALA A 502 -2.92 -1.89 5.21
CA ALA A 502 -1.61 -1.34 4.83
C ALA A 502 -0.56 -2.41 4.49
N TYR A 503 -0.57 -3.55 5.18
CA TYR A 503 0.42 -4.62 4.99
C TYR A 503 -0.21 -6.02 5.00
N PRO A 504 -1.14 -6.29 4.09
CA PRO A 504 -1.85 -7.56 4.06
C PRO A 504 -0.96 -8.73 3.64
N ILE A 505 -1.39 -9.94 3.97
CA ILE A 505 -0.76 -11.16 3.50
C ILE A 505 -1.31 -11.49 2.12
N LEU A 506 -0.40 -11.83 1.20
CA LEU A 506 -0.80 -12.37 -0.08
C LEU A 506 -1.28 -13.81 0.08
N VAL A 507 -2.47 -14.09 -0.43
CA VAL A 507 -3.10 -15.42 -0.46
C VAL A 507 -3.22 -15.89 -1.89
N GLY A 508 -2.88 -17.15 -2.17
CA GLY A 508 -3.11 -17.80 -3.45
C GLY A 508 -3.99 -19.03 -3.30
N VAL A 509 -4.99 -19.18 -4.17
CA VAL A 509 -5.78 -20.40 -4.30
C VAL A 509 -5.64 -20.97 -5.71
N PRO A 510 -5.52 -22.29 -5.91
CA PRO A 510 -5.25 -22.90 -7.22
C PRO A 510 -6.51 -23.12 -8.06
N TYR A 511 -7.46 -22.20 -7.99
CA TYR A 511 -8.68 -22.20 -8.80
C TYR A 511 -9.21 -20.77 -8.98
N HIS A 512 -10.21 -20.62 -9.85
CA HIS A 512 -10.83 -19.32 -10.12
C HIS A 512 -11.87 -18.95 -9.07
N ILE A 513 -11.72 -17.74 -8.50
CA ILE A 513 -12.71 -17.06 -7.67
C ILE A 513 -13.12 -15.77 -8.40
N PRO A 514 -14.40 -15.36 -8.35
CA PRO A 514 -14.80 -14.05 -8.86
C PRO A 514 -13.98 -12.92 -8.24
N LEU A 515 -13.47 -12.02 -9.06
CA LEU A 515 -12.70 -10.86 -8.58
C LEU A 515 -13.63 -9.83 -7.95
N GLU A 516 -13.06 -8.98 -7.08
CA GLU A 516 -13.78 -7.96 -6.31
C GLU A 516 -14.83 -8.56 -5.35
N THR A 517 -14.58 -9.78 -4.92
CA THR A 517 -15.29 -10.46 -3.85
C THR A 517 -14.36 -10.76 -2.70
N ASP A 518 -14.89 -11.11 -1.56
CA ASP A 518 -14.14 -11.52 -0.38
C ASP A 518 -14.60 -12.89 0.12
N SER A 519 -13.71 -13.60 0.78
CA SER A 519 -14.02 -14.86 1.45
C SER A 519 -13.03 -15.17 2.56
N ASP A 520 -13.47 -16.02 3.50
CA ASP A 520 -12.60 -16.55 4.54
C ASP A 520 -11.81 -17.74 4.00
N ILE A 521 -10.56 -17.87 4.42
CA ILE A 521 -9.60 -18.84 3.92
C ILE A 521 -9.09 -19.75 5.03
N LEU A 522 -9.08 -21.06 4.78
CA LEU A 522 -8.29 -22.02 5.54
C LEU A 522 -6.87 -22.08 4.96
N VAL A 523 -5.85 -21.87 5.78
CA VAL A 523 -4.45 -21.94 5.37
C VAL A 523 -4.04 -23.40 5.10
N THR A 524 -3.55 -23.65 3.87
CA THR A 524 -3.14 -25.01 3.41
C THR A 524 -1.64 -25.11 3.08
N GLY A 525 -0.92 -24.00 3.03
CA GLY A 525 0.52 -23.98 2.74
C GLY A 525 1.15 -22.59 2.82
N HIS A 526 2.47 -22.53 2.71
CA HIS A 526 3.24 -21.29 2.85
C HIS A 526 4.26 -21.12 1.72
N GLY A 527 4.25 -19.94 1.10
CA GLY A 527 5.35 -19.43 0.30
C GLY A 527 6.34 -18.64 1.16
N MET A 528 7.29 -17.95 0.53
CA MET A 528 8.27 -17.12 1.25
C MET A 528 7.64 -15.91 1.97
N ARG A 529 6.58 -15.33 1.41
CA ARG A 529 5.86 -14.16 1.93
C ARG A 529 4.37 -14.20 1.61
N SER A 530 3.84 -15.38 1.33
CA SER A 530 2.45 -15.62 0.97
C SER A 530 1.96 -16.92 1.58
N ILE A 531 0.67 -17.08 1.67
CA ILE A 531 0.04 -18.34 2.05
C ILE A 531 -0.75 -18.91 0.88
N SER A 532 -0.90 -20.24 0.88
CA SER A 532 -1.88 -20.92 0.05
C SER A 532 -3.08 -21.28 0.90
N GLY A 533 -4.26 -21.24 0.33
CA GLY A 533 -5.48 -21.52 1.07
C GLY A 533 -6.57 -22.18 0.23
N VAL A 534 -7.68 -22.43 0.89
CA VAL A 534 -8.94 -22.83 0.30
C VAL A 534 -10.05 -22.07 1.00
N GLU A 535 -11.07 -21.62 0.24
CA GLU A 535 -12.22 -20.90 0.79
C GLU A 535 -12.97 -21.76 1.80
N LEU A 536 -13.53 -21.11 2.82
CA LEU A 536 -14.45 -21.75 3.76
C LEU A 536 -15.89 -21.74 3.21
N GLY A 537 -16.69 -22.68 3.69
CA GLY A 537 -18.12 -22.74 3.37
C GLY A 537 -18.42 -23.15 1.94
N LEU A 538 -17.53 -23.93 1.30
CA LEU A 538 -17.78 -24.49 -0.03
C LEU A 538 -18.86 -25.57 0.03
N ASP A 539 -19.88 -25.44 -0.82
CA ASP A 539 -20.99 -26.40 -0.90
C ASP A 539 -20.54 -27.69 -1.60
N ILE A 540 -20.66 -28.82 -0.92
CA ILE A 540 -20.25 -30.15 -1.42
C ILE A 540 -21.03 -30.56 -2.68
N ASN A 541 -22.23 -30.04 -2.84
CA ASN A 541 -23.10 -30.36 -4.00
C ASN A 541 -22.74 -29.57 -5.26
N SER A 542 -22.03 -28.41 -5.11
CA SER A 542 -21.65 -27.57 -6.24
C SER A 542 -20.14 -27.41 -6.42
N ILE A 543 -19.31 -27.72 -5.40
CA ILE A 543 -17.87 -27.57 -5.41
C ILE A 543 -17.19 -28.18 -6.65
N SER A 544 -16.23 -27.49 -7.22
CA SER A 544 -15.43 -27.96 -8.36
C SER A 544 -14.39 -29.01 -7.95
N GLN A 545 -13.90 -29.78 -8.92
CA GLN A 545 -12.83 -30.74 -8.69
C GLN A 545 -11.57 -30.05 -8.18
N GLN A 546 -11.19 -28.89 -8.74
CA GLN A 546 -10.01 -28.15 -8.35
C GLN A 546 -10.08 -27.65 -6.90
N GLN A 547 -11.24 -27.16 -6.48
CA GLN A 547 -11.48 -26.77 -5.09
C GLN A 547 -11.34 -27.98 -4.14
N LEU A 548 -11.94 -29.13 -4.47
CA LEU A 548 -11.78 -30.36 -3.70
C LEU A 548 -10.32 -30.82 -3.63
N GLU A 549 -9.57 -30.77 -4.74
CA GLU A 549 -8.15 -31.11 -4.78
C GLU A 549 -7.30 -30.22 -3.87
N SER A 550 -7.74 -29.00 -3.63
CA SER A 550 -7.05 -28.00 -2.78
C SER A 550 -7.21 -28.26 -1.29
N ILE A 551 -8.18 -29.09 -0.90
CA ILE A 551 -8.39 -29.46 0.50
C ILE A 551 -7.38 -30.53 0.90
N PRO A 552 -6.53 -30.27 1.92
CA PRO A 552 -5.51 -31.23 2.34
C PRO A 552 -6.12 -32.57 2.73
N GLY A 553 -5.56 -33.63 2.16
CA GLY A 553 -5.99 -35.02 2.41
C GLY A 553 -7.01 -35.59 1.41
N ILE A 554 -7.59 -34.78 0.52
CA ILE A 554 -8.49 -35.26 -0.54
C ILE A 554 -7.69 -35.71 -1.77
N GLY A 555 -6.89 -34.80 -2.35
CA GLY A 555 -6.08 -35.04 -3.55
C GLY A 555 -6.91 -35.37 -4.80
N LYS A 556 -6.23 -35.51 -5.96
CA LYS A 556 -6.89 -35.70 -7.27
C LYS A 556 -7.83 -36.91 -7.33
N LYS A 557 -7.38 -38.08 -6.80
CA LYS A 557 -8.18 -39.30 -6.84
C LYS A 557 -9.41 -39.20 -5.94
N GLY A 558 -9.27 -38.57 -4.76
CA GLY A 558 -10.39 -38.34 -3.84
C GLY A 558 -11.42 -37.38 -4.43
N ALA A 559 -10.96 -36.25 -4.96
CA ALA A 559 -11.82 -35.27 -5.62
C ALA A 559 -12.61 -35.88 -6.76
N TRP A 560 -11.94 -36.65 -7.64
CA TRP A 560 -12.62 -37.35 -8.75
C TRP A 560 -13.70 -38.33 -8.26
N ARG A 561 -13.43 -39.09 -7.18
CA ARG A 561 -14.43 -40.02 -6.60
C ARG A 561 -15.67 -39.28 -6.09
N ILE A 562 -15.48 -38.17 -5.34
CA ILE A 562 -16.56 -37.35 -4.84
C ILE A 562 -17.40 -36.79 -6.01
N ILE A 563 -16.76 -36.22 -7.04
CA ILE A 563 -17.44 -35.71 -8.23
C ILE A 563 -18.22 -36.82 -8.96
N SER A 564 -17.60 -37.99 -9.11
CA SER A 564 -18.27 -39.15 -9.76
C SER A 564 -19.47 -39.64 -8.95
N SER A 565 -19.37 -39.72 -7.62
CA SER A 565 -20.49 -40.10 -6.74
C SER A 565 -21.60 -39.05 -6.80
N ARG A 566 -21.25 -37.76 -6.83
CA ARG A 566 -22.21 -36.66 -7.02
C ARG A 566 -22.98 -36.80 -8.33
N ALA A 567 -22.28 -37.05 -9.44
CA ALA A 567 -22.89 -37.21 -10.75
C ALA A 567 -23.85 -38.44 -10.83
N GLN A 568 -23.55 -39.50 -10.07
CA GLN A 568 -24.46 -40.66 -9.95
C GLN A 568 -25.70 -40.35 -9.11
N ALA A 569 -25.50 -39.63 -7.98
CA ALA A 569 -26.60 -39.25 -7.09
C ALA A 569 -27.51 -38.20 -7.73
N SER A 570 -27.02 -37.24 -8.51
CA SER A 570 -27.78 -36.21 -9.23
C SER A 570 -28.75 -36.79 -10.26
N ARG A 571 -28.60 -38.06 -10.67
CA ARG A 571 -29.57 -38.74 -11.53
C ARG A 571 -30.85 -39.14 -10.78
N LYS A 572 -30.84 -39.09 -9.45
CA LYS A 572 -31.92 -39.56 -8.58
C LYS A 572 -32.55 -38.45 -7.73
N SER A 573 -31.85 -37.33 -7.54
CA SER A 573 -32.26 -36.21 -6.67
C SER A 573 -31.63 -34.91 -7.12
N ASP A 574 -32.34 -33.80 -6.92
CA ASP A 574 -31.83 -32.43 -7.16
C ASP A 574 -30.70 -32.05 -6.16
N LEU A 575 -30.74 -32.64 -4.95
CA LEU A 575 -29.67 -32.55 -3.96
C LEU A 575 -28.95 -33.90 -3.89
N PRO A 576 -27.76 -34.04 -4.51
CA PRO A 576 -27.00 -35.29 -4.58
C PRO A 576 -26.60 -35.85 -3.22
N PHE A 577 -26.21 -34.98 -2.28
CA PHE A 577 -25.79 -35.34 -0.92
C PHE A 577 -26.61 -34.58 0.12
N ASN A 578 -27.02 -35.26 1.20
CA ASN A 578 -27.69 -34.63 2.33
C ASN A 578 -26.74 -34.20 3.46
N SER A 579 -25.49 -34.66 3.41
CA SER A 579 -24.42 -34.25 4.33
C SER A 579 -23.04 -34.39 3.68
N VAL A 580 -22.07 -33.69 4.24
CA VAL A 580 -20.67 -33.82 3.80
C VAL A 580 -20.17 -35.23 4.09
N GLU A 581 -20.54 -35.81 5.24
CA GLU A 581 -20.22 -37.19 5.63
C GLU A 581 -20.77 -38.20 4.62
N GLU A 582 -21.99 -38.01 4.13
CA GLU A 582 -22.59 -38.87 3.09
C GLU A 582 -21.79 -38.84 1.81
N ALA A 583 -21.34 -37.64 1.35
CA ALA A 583 -20.51 -37.50 0.17
C ALA A 583 -19.21 -38.32 0.24
N PHE A 584 -18.52 -38.25 1.38
CA PHE A 584 -17.32 -39.05 1.60
C PHE A 584 -17.58 -40.56 1.70
N SER A 585 -18.65 -40.94 2.39
CA SER A 585 -19.06 -42.34 2.48
C SER A 585 -19.40 -42.93 1.10
N MET A 586 -20.19 -42.23 0.28
CA MET A 586 -20.54 -42.65 -1.07
C MET A 586 -19.34 -42.74 -2.00
N ALA A 587 -18.34 -41.88 -1.79
CA ALA A 587 -17.07 -41.91 -2.52
C ALA A 587 -16.09 -42.98 -2.00
N ASN A 588 -16.45 -43.72 -0.94
CA ASN A 588 -15.58 -44.66 -0.23
C ASN A 588 -14.25 -44.01 0.19
N LEU A 589 -14.36 -42.89 0.88
CA LEU A 589 -13.23 -42.08 1.39
C LEU A 589 -13.39 -41.79 2.89
N GLN A 590 -12.28 -41.78 3.57
CA GLN A 590 -12.24 -41.20 4.93
C GLN A 590 -12.19 -39.67 4.81
N MET A 591 -13.07 -38.99 5.54
CA MET A 591 -13.12 -37.52 5.52
C MET A 591 -11.92 -36.92 6.29
N PRO A 592 -11.08 -36.09 5.65
CA PRO A 592 -10.00 -35.39 6.33
C PRO A 592 -10.55 -34.39 7.38
N LEU A 593 -9.82 -34.19 8.47
CA LEU A 593 -10.22 -33.25 9.54
C LEU A 593 -10.47 -31.84 9.03
N LEU A 594 -9.65 -31.37 8.11
CA LEU A 594 -9.77 -30.02 7.54
C LEU A 594 -10.96 -29.89 6.57
N ALA A 595 -11.42 -30.99 5.96
CA ALA A 595 -12.60 -30.96 5.08
C ALA A 595 -13.86 -30.52 5.84
N LYS A 596 -13.99 -30.89 7.13
CA LYS A 596 -15.12 -30.45 7.98
C LYS A 596 -15.18 -28.94 8.20
N LYS A 597 -14.04 -28.25 8.13
CA LYS A 597 -13.97 -26.79 8.28
C LYS A 597 -14.32 -26.06 6.96
N VAL A 598 -14.03 -26.68 5.84
CA VAL A 598 -14.12 -26.08 4.50
C VAL A 598 -15.48 -26.31 3.88
N LEU A 599 -16.03 -27.52 4.03
CA LEU A 599 -17.23 -27.99 3.32
C LEU A 599 -18.50 -27.78 4.14
N LYS A 600 -19.58 -27.43 3.42
CA LYS A 600 -20.97 -27.37 3.92
C LYS A 600 -21.92 -27.97 2.91
N ILE A 601 -23.20 -28.04 3.27
CA ILE A 601 -24.34 -28.31 2.39
C ILE A 601 -24.97 -27.00 1.98
#